data_2f0121c055ebbd6f4a49fb3b868d35ff
#
_entry.id   2f0121c055ebbd6f4a49fb3b868d35ff
#
_cell.length_a   1.000
_cell.length_b   1.000
_cell.length_c   1.000
_cell.angle_alpha   90.00
_cell.angle_beta   90.00
_cell.angle_gamma   90.00
#
_symmetry.space_group_name_H-M   'P 1'
#
loop_
_entity.id
_entity.type
_entity.pdbx_description
1 polymer ?
#
loop_
_entity_poly.entity_id
_entity_poly.type
_entity_poly.pdbx_seq_one_letter_code
_entity_poly.pdbx_strand_id
1 'polypeptide(L)'
;MHPRFRDLLFALCALTVLCPLSHAQQLATTNTASPTLTSPADAAKKMIANAIDKMNAKTPDVDGAINDLSQAIKANPNSTGAYVLRASLYCQKKLWPQAEADFQAAAKIAPTNVVLKFNLVEIKFLQKQYDAARPGFLALEKDPDMGDFASYKVFLCDLFGGHEDQAKKELDVFNDVMGTPSYYFANAAWSLAHNNIDEARSWLQSAYRIYPQRKNAVYAQTLHDMGYLQKLDPQQ
;
A
#
# COMPACT_ATOMS: atom_id res chain seq x y z
N MET A 1 0.08 -3.05 -30.57
CA MET A 1 -0.52 -4.08 -29.70
C MET A 1 -0.42 -3.55 -28.28
N HIS A 2 -1.49 -2.95 -27.76
CA HIS A 2 -1.50 -2.47 -26.38
C HIS A 2 -1.69 -3.67 -25.44
N PRO A 3 -0.92 -3.80 -24.35
CA PRO A 3 -1.20 -4.80 -23.34
C PRO A 3 -2.62 -4.55 -22.83
N ARG A 4 -3.44 -5.58 -22.80
CA ARG A 4 -4.81 -5.49 -22.32
C ARG A 4 -4.77 -5.11 -20.85
N PHE A 5 -5.60 -4.17 -20.43
CA PHE A 5 -5.78 -3.72 -19.04
C PHE A 5 -5.86 -4.89 -18.04
N ARG A 6 -6.30 -6.05 -18.52
CA ARG A 6 -6.41 -7.31 -17.78
C ARG A 6 -5.06 -7.89 -17.32
N ASP A 7 -3.97 -7.67 -18.07
CA ASP A 7 -2.63 -8.19 -17.72
C ASP A 7 -1.95 -7.31 -16.66
N LEU A 8 -2.44 -6.08 -16.46
CA LEU A 8 -2.02 -5.17 -15.39
C LEU A 8 -2.64 -5.51 -14.02
N LEU A 9 -3.86 -6.05 -14.00
CA LEU A 9 -4.61 -6.36 -12.77
C LEU A 9 -4.03 -7.56 -12.00
N PHE A 10 -3.46 -8.55 -12.69
CA PHE A 10 -2.93 -9.76 -12.05
C PHE A 10 -1.57 -9.58 -11.35
N ALA A 11 -0.80 -8.55 -11.68
CA ALA A 11 0.48 -8.27 -11.02
C ALA A 11 0.37 -7.44 -9.75
N LEU A 12 -0.82 -6.89 -9.44
CA LEU A 12 -1.03 -5.89 -8.38
C LEU A 12 -1.68 -6.44 -7.11
N CYS A 13 -2.07 -7.70 -7.06
CA CYS A 13 -2.83 -8.26 -5.93
C CYS A 13 -2.05 -8.46 -4.62
N ALA A 14 -0.80 -8.00 -4.52
CA ALA A 14 0.08 -8.35 -3.39
C ALA A 14 0.52 -7.20 -2.48
N LEU A 15 0.14 -5.93 -2.71
CA LEU A 15 0.75 -4.83 -1.93
C LEU A 15 -0.20 -3.67 -1.67
N THR A 16 -1.23 -3.90 -0.86
CA THR A 16 -2.11 -2.82 -0.36
C THR A 16 -1.58 -2.10 0.89
N VAL A 17 -0.44 -2.52 1.37
CA VAL A 17 0.28 -1.82 2.43
C VAL A 17 1.58 -1.35 1.82
N LEU A 18 1.87 -0.06 1.92
CA LEU A 18 3.14 0.52 1.49
C LEU A 18 4.31 -0.19 2.20
N CYS A 19 4.68 -1.35 1.67
CA CYS A 19 5.95 -1.96 1.94
C CYS A 19 6.82 -1.64 0.71
N PRO A 20 7.78 -0.73 0.79
CA PRO A 20 8.82 -0.69 -0.22
C PRO A 20 9.58 -2.01 -0.08
N LEU A 21 9.22 -3.00 -0.91
CA LEU A 21 9.97 -4.27 -1.03
C LEU A 21 11.48 -4.00 -1.21
N SER A 22 11.83 -2.85 -1.78
CA SER A 22 13.22 -2.40 -1.89
C SER A 22 13.93 -2.21 -0.53
N HIS A 23 13.23 -1.79 0.52
CA HIS A 23 13.84 -1.64 1.86
C HIS A 23 13.90 -2.96 2.62
N ALA A 24 12.91 -3.84 2.47
CA ALA A 24 12.94 -5.17 3.09
C ALA A 24 14.01 -6.08 2.42
N GLN A 25 14.22 -5.94 1.11
CA GLN A 25 15.27 -6.66 0.38
C GLN A 25 16.67 -6.09 0.66
N GLN A 26 16.83 -4.80 0.88
CA GLN A 26 18.14 -4.19 1.20
C GLN A 26 18.69 -4.60 2.57
N LEU A 27 17.83 -5.01 3.51
CA LEU A 27 18.23 -5.57 4.80
C LEU A 27 18.66 -7.05 4.73
N ALA A 28 18.43 -7.72 3.59
CA ALA A 28 18.74 -9.13 3.42
C ALA A 28 20.09 -9.41 2.71
N THR A 29 20.76 -8.40 2.14
CA THR A 29 21.93 -8.59 1.24
C THR A 29 23.25 -8.08 1.77
N THR A 30 23.65 -8.41 3.00
CA THR A 30 25.06 -8.32 3.40
C THR A 30 25.42 -9.46 4.36
N ASN A 31 25.88 -10.59 3.83
CA ASN A 31 27.12 -11.24 4.25
C ASN A 31 27.28 -12.64 3.66
N THR A 32 28.29 -12.81 2.82
CA THR A 32 28.91 -14.10 2.53
C THR A 32 29.85 -14.46 3.68
N ALA A 33 29.49 -15.47 4.46
CA ALA A 33 30.43 -16.16 5.34
C ALA A 33 29.94 -17.60 5.65
N SER A 34 30.87 -18.51 5.66
CA SER A 34 30.89 -19.97 5.88
C SER A 34 29.80 -20.62 6.76
N PRO A 35 29.55 -21.96 6.61
CA PRO A 35 28.50 -22.69 7.32
C PRO A 35 28.90 -22.95 8.76
N THR A 36 28.59 -22.03 9.63
CA THR A 36 28.61 -22.18 11.08
C THR A 36 27.20 -21.97 11.59
N LEU A 37 26.78 -22.76 12.57
CA LEU A 37 25.50 -22.77 13.30
C LEU A 37 24.69 -21.50 13.06
N THR A 38 23.63 -21.59 12.23
CA THR A 38 22.79 -20.45 11.84
C THR A 38 22.29 -19.75 13.09
N SER A 39 22.68 -18.48 13.27
CA SER A 39 22.18 -17.68 14.37
C SER A 39 20.64 -17.57 14.31
N PRO A 40 19.94 -17.34 15.42
CA PRO A 40 18.50 -17.09 15.39
C PRO A 40 18.11 -15.98 14.39
N ALA A 41 18.97 -14.98 14.21
CA ALA A 41 18.79 -13.91 13.23
C ALA A 41 18.90 -14.42 11.78
N ASP A 42 19.81 -15.34 11.49
CA ASP A 42 19.96 -15.91 10.14
C ASP A 42 18.82 -16.89 9.83
N ALA A 43 18.36 -17.65 10.82
CA ALA A 43 17.15 -18.46 10.70
C ALA A 43 15.92 -17.57 10.37
N ALA A 44 15.77 -16.44 11.07
CA ALA A 44 14.69 -15.50 10.80
C ALA A 44 14.77 -14.92 9.38
N LYS A 45 15.95 -14.52 8.90
CA LYS A 45 16.15 -14.04 7.52
C LYS A 45 15.72 -15.10 6.48
N LYS A 46 16.11 -16.37 6.70
CA LYS A 46 15.71 -17.47 5.81
C LYS A 46 14.20 -17.66 5.78
N MET A 47 13.54 -17.60 6.94
CA MET A 47 12.08 -17.72 7.02
C MET A 47 11.37 -16.55 6.32
N ILE A 48 11.89 -15.32 6.45
CA ILE A 48 11.37 -14.15 5.72
C ILE A 48 11.53 -14.36 4.21
N ALA A 49 12.68 -14.84 3.74
CA ALA A 49 12.89 -15.13 2.32
C ALA A 49 11.90 -16.17 1.82
N ASN A 50 11.71 -17.27 2.53
CA ASN A 50 10.70 -18.29 2.18
C ASN A 50 9.29 -17.71 2.11
N ALA A 51 8.92 -16.83 3.04
CA ALA A 51 7.63 -16.16 3.02
C ALA A 51 7.46 -15.29 1.78
N ILE A 52 8.50 -14.52 1.41
CA ILE A 52 8.50 -13.68 0.20
C ILE A 52 8.36 -14.56 -1.06
N ASP A 53 9.04 -15.69 -1.12
CA ASP A 53 8.94 -16.63 -2.24
C ASP A 53 7.50 -17.18 -2.37
N LYS A 54 6.87 -17.54 -1.24
CA LYS A 54 5.47 -17.98 -1.21
C LYS A 54 4.50 -16.88 -1.65
N MET A 55 4.75 -15.63 -1.27
CA MET A 55 3.94 -14.48 -1.69
C MET A 55 4.06 -14.20 -3.20
N ASN A 56 5.24 -14.41 -3.78
CA ASN A 56 5.55 -14.15 -5.17
C ASN A 56 5.29 -15.35 -6.10
N ALA A 57 4.86 -16.48 -5.57
CA ALA A 57 4.56 -17.67 -6.37
C ALA A 57 3.39 -17.40 -7.34
N LYS A 58 3.35 -18.13 -8.46
CA LYS A 58 2.25 -18.03 -9.44
C LYS A 58 0.87 -18.25 -8.79
N THR A 59 0.82 -19.09 -7.79
CA THR A 59 -0.32 -19.26 -6.86
C THR A 59 0.19 -18.94 -5.45
N PRO A 60 -0.07 -17.72 -4.93
CA PRO A 60 0.45 -17.31 -3.64
C PRO A 60 -0.08 -18.18 -2.48
N ASP A 61 0.84 -18.65 -1.65
CA ASP A 61 0.54 -19.38 -0.41
C ASP A 61 0.57 -18.38 0.76
N VAL A 62 -0.52 -17.66 0.95
CA VAL A 62 -0.66 -16.62 1.96
C VAL A 62 -0.55 -17.20 3.38
N ASP A 63 -1.19 -18.34 3.64
CA ASP A 63 -1.18 -18.95 4.98
C ASP A 63 0.20 -19.52 5.32
N GLY A 64 0.87 -20.16 4.37
CA GLY A 64 2.25 -20.62 4.53
C GLY A 64 3.22 -19.45 4.75
N ALA A 65 3.03 -18.31 4.07
CA ALA A 65 3.84 -17.12 4.28
C ALA A 65 3.61 -16.53 5.69
N ILE A 66 2.38 -16.45 6.18
CA ILE A 66 2.05 -16.00 7.54
C ILE A 66 2.72 -16.91 8.59
N ASN A 67 2.72 -18.24 8.35
CA ASN A 67 3.38 -19.19 9.25
C ASN A 67 4.90 -18.96 9.29
N ASP A 68 5.56 -18.84 8.14
CA ASP A 68 7.00 -18.59 8.06
C ASP A 68 7.38 -17.26 8.74
N LEU A 69 6.60 -16.18 8.53
CA LEU A 69 6.82 -14.91 9.21
C LEU A 69 6.60 -15.00 10.73
N SER A 70 5.64 -15.82 11.17
CA SER A 70 5.41 -16.06 12.59
C SER A 70 6.60 -16.77 13.25
N GLN A 71 7.20 -17.72 12.54
CA GLN A 71 8.42 -18.39 13.00
C GLN A 71 9.62 -17.42 12.97
N ALA A 72 9.73 -16.57 11.94
CA ALA A 72 10.76 -15.54 11.86
C ALA A 72 10.70 -14.56 13.05
N ILE A 73 9.49 -14.10 13.41
CA ILE A 73 9.26 -13.22 14.58
C ILE A 73 9.63 -13.95 15.89
N LYS A 74 9.30 -15.24 16.02
CA LYS A 74 9.70 -16.04 17.18
C LYS A 74 11.21 -16.15 17.30
N ALA A 75 11.93 -16.34 16.18
CA ALA A 75 13.38 -16.42 16.15
C ALA A 75 14.06 -15.05 16.37
N ASN A 76 13.46 -13.97 15.83
CA ASN A 76 13.94 -12.60 16.01
C ASN A 76 12.77 -11.64 16.29
N PRO A 77 12.42 -11.40 17.56
CA PRO A 77 11.32 -10.50 17.93
C PRO A 77 11.53 -9.03 17.56
N ASN A 78 12.75 -8.64 17.18
CA ASN A 78 13.07 -7.27 16.75
C ASN A 78 13.07 -7.11 15.21
N SER A 79 12.53 -8.07 14.48
CA SER A 79 12.45 -8.01 13.03
C SER A 79 11.26 -7.16 12.56
N THR A 80 11.46 -5.85 12.42
CA THR A 80 10.45 -4.92 11.88
C THR A 80 9.88 -5.41 10.54
N GLY A 81 10.74 -5.91 9.63
CA GLY A 81 10.32 -6.41 8.33
C GLY A 81 9.37 -7.60 8.40
N ALA A 82 9.60 -8.54 9.34
CA ALA A 82 8.72 -9.70 9.51
C ALA A 82 7.32 -9.29 10.00
N TYR A 83 7.23 -8.36 10.95
CA TYR A 83 5.95 -7.82 11.41
C TYR A 83 5.21 -7.09 10.27
N VAL A 84 5.91 -6.22 9.53
CA VAL A 84 5.31 -5.47 8.42
C VAL A 84 4.76 -6.41 7.34
N LEU A 85 5.54 -7.42 6.93
CA LEU A 85 5.10 -8.38 5.93
C LEU A 85 3.88 -9.19 6.42
N ARG A 86 3.88 -9.64 7.68
CA ARG A 86 2.76 -10.39 8.24
C ARG A 86 1.52 -9.53 8.39
N ALA A 87 1.67 -8.28 8.83
CA ALA A 87 0.59 -7.30 8.88
C ALA A 87 -0.05 -7.08 7.50
N SER A 88 0.77 -6.97 6.46
CA SER A 88 0.28 -6.82 5.07
C SER A 88 -0.57 -8.02 4.64
N LEU A 89 -0.14 -9.24 4.96
CA LEU A 89 -0.91 -10.45 4.67
C LEU A 89 -2.20 -10.52 5.49
N TYR A 90 -2.18 -10.05 6.75
CA TYR A 90 -3.40 -9.93 7.55
C TYR A 90 -4.37 -8.88 6.96
N CYS A 91 -3.88 -7.74 6.46
CA CYS A 91 -4.71 -6.78 5.74
C CYS A 91 -5.38 -7.41 4.51
N GLN A 92 -4.64 -8.17 3.71
CA GLN A 92 -5.16 -8.89 2.55
C GLN A 92 -6.29 -9.87 2.93
N LYS A 93 -6.16 -10.51 4.10
CA LYS A 93 -7.19 -11.40 4.66
C LYS A 93 -8.29 -10.65 5.43
N LYS A 94 -8.24 -9.32 5.51
CA LYS A 94 -9.14 -8.47 6.32
C LYS A 94 -9.13 -8.81 7.82
N LEU A 95 -8.02 -9.36 8.31
CA LEU A 95 -7.79 -9.66 9.72
C LEU A 95 -7.21 -8.41 10.40
N TRP A 96 -8.03 -7.37 10.50
CA TRP A 96 -7.62 -6.02 10.92
C TRP A 96 -6.96 -5.97 12.31
N PRO A 97 -7.50 -6.64 13.36
CA PRO A 97 -6.86 -6.61 14.68
C PRO A 97 -5.45 -7.19 14.69
N GLN A 98 -5.22 -8.27 13.91
CA GLN A 98 -3.89 -8.88 13.80
C GLN A 98 -2.92 -7.99 13.02
N ALA A 99 -3.40 -7.37 11.94
CA ALA A 99 -2.61 -6.42 11.15
C ALA A 99 -2.18 -5.22 12.01
N GLU A 100 -3.11 -4.64 12.75
CA GLU A 100 -2.84 -3.50 13.63
C GLU A 100 -1.82 -3.86 14.73
N ALA A 101 -1.98 -5.01 15.37
CA ALA A 101 -1.05 -5.47 16.39
C ALA A 101 0.38 -5.61 15.86
N ASP A 102 0.54 -6.17 14.65
CA ASP A 102 1.86 -6.31 14.01
C ASP A 102 2.46 -4.96 13.59
N PHE A 103 1.68 -4.03 13.02
CA PHE A 103 2.19 -2.68 12.72
C PHE A 103 2.55 -1.91 13.98
N GLN A 104 1.78 -2.06 15.07
CA GLN A 104 2.12 -1.47 16.36
C GLN A 104 3.42 -2.06 16.93
N ALA A 105 3.63 -3.38 16.81
CA ALA A 105 4.88 -4.02 17.20
C ALA A 105 6.06 -3.48 16.37
N ALA A 106 5.91 -3.39 15.05
CA ALA A 106 6.91 -2.80 14.16
C ALA A 106 7.22 -1.33 14.54
N ALA A 107 6.19 -0.53 14.83
CA ALA A 107 6.34 0.87 15.21
C ALA A 107 7.05 1.07 16.56
N LYS A 108 6.91 0.13 17.50
CA LYS A 108 7.68 0.14 18.76
C LYS A 108 9.17 -0.08 18.50
N ILE A 109 9.53 -0.91 17.51
CA ILE A 109 10.92 -1.19 17.13
C ILE A 109 11.51 -0.02 16.34
N ALA A 110 10.72 0.61 15.46
CA ALA A 110 11.15 1.70 14.59
C ALA A 110 10.18 2.91 14.68
N PRO A 111 10.20 3.67 15.79
CA PRO A 111 9.17 4.70 16.08
C PRO A 111 9.23 5.93 15.16
N THR A 112 10.37 6.17 14.52
CA THR A 112 10.54 7.28 13.56
C THR A 112 10.13 6.92 12.14
N ASN A 113 9.82 5.64 11.86
CA ASN A 113 9.47 5.20 10.53
C ASN A 113 8.08 5.71 10.13
N VAL A 114 8.05 6.65 9.19
CA VAL A 114 6.83 7.30 8.70
C VAL A 114 5.89 6.33 7.98
N VAL A 115 6.45 5.32 7.30
CA VAL A 115 5.67 4.29 6.59
C VAL A 115 4.82 3.47 7.57
N LEU A 116 5.33 3.18 8.78
CA LEU A 116 4.58 2.47 9.80
C LEU A 116 3.43 3.33 10.36
N LYS A 117 3.66 4.64 10.52
CA LYS A 117 2.60 5.58 10.90
C LYS A 117 1.51 5.62 9.83
N PHE A 118 1.91 5.69 8.57
CA PHE A 118 0.97 5.64 7.44
C PHE A 118 0.15 4.35 7.46
N ASN A 119 0.79 3.18 7.58
CA ASN A 119 0.11 1.88 7.56
C ASN A 119 -0.91 1.71 8.69
N LEU A 120 -0.64 2.25 9.88
CA LEU A 120 -1.60 2.25 10.99
C LEU A 120 -2.85 3.10 10.70
N VAL A 121 -2.68 4.21 9.99
CA VAL A 121 -3.80 5.03 9.53
C VAL A 121 -4.54 4.35 8.38
N GLU A 122 -3.80 3.71 7.48
CA GLU A 122 -4.34 3.00 6.31
C GLU A 122 -5.32 1.88 6.72
N ILE A 123 -5.09 1.18 7.83
CA ILE A 123 -6.04 0.19 8.35
C ILE A 123 -7.42 0.80 8.59
N LYS A 124 -7.49 1.99 9.18
CA LYS A 124 -8.75 2.70 9.39
C LYS A 124 -9.44 3.04 8.08
N PHE A 125 -8.66 3.52 7.10
CA PHE A 125 -9.15 3.82 5.76
C PHE A 125 -9.74 2.58 5.08
N LEU A 126 -9.02 1.45 5.11
CA LEU A 126 -9.48 0.17 4.53
C LEU A 126 -10.74 -0.38 5.24
N GLN A 127 -10.93 -0.05 6.51
CA GLN A 127 -12.16 -0.33 7.26
C GLN A 127 -13.28 0.68 6.96
N LYS A 128 -13.07 1.62 6.04
CA LYS A 128 -14.00 2.71 5.68
C LYS A 128 -14.28 3.68 6.84
N GLN A 129 -13.37 3.76 7.80
CA GLN A 129 -13.43 4.71 8.93
C GLN A 129 -12.74 6.02 8.51
N TYR A 130 -13.28 6.69 7.49
CA TYR A 130 -12.62 7.80 6.80
C TYR A 130 -12.37 8.99 7.73
N ASP A 131 -13.35 9.38 8.56
CA ASP A 131 -13.21 10.46 9.54
C ASP A 131 -12.12 10.18 10.57
N ALA A 132 -11.97 8.91 10.97
CA ALA A 132 -10.93 8.50 11.90
C ALA A 132 -9.54 8.37 11.25
N ALA A 133 -9.47 8.13 9.93
CA ALA A 133 -8.23 8.04 9.18
C ALA A 133 -7.70 9.43 8.78
N ARG A 134 -8.58 10.35 8.40
CA ARG A 134 -8.25 11.68 7.87
C ARG A 134 -7.19 12.43 8.67
N PRO A 135 -7.33 12.65 10.00
CA PRO A 135 -6.34 13.40 10.78
C PRO A 135 -4.96 12.74 10.79
N GLY A 136 -4.90 11.42 10.70
CA GLY A 136 -3.64 10.70 10.62
C GLY A 136 -2.91 10.93 9.30
N PHE A 137 -3.61 10.94 8.16
CA PHE A 137 -3.01 11.28 6.87
C PHE A 137 -2.62 12.75 6.80
N LEU A 138 -3.46 13.66 7.31
CA LEU A 138 -3.17 15.09 7.38
C LEU A 138 -1.86 15.38 8.13
N ALA A 139 -1.56 14.63 9.18
CA ALA A 139 -0.30 14.76 9.92
C ALA A 139 0.94 14.34 9.09
N LEU A 140 0.76 13.62 7.98
CA LEU A 140 1.82 13.12 7.11
C LEU A 140 2.02 13.95 5.84
N GLU A 141 1.18 14.94 5.56
CA GLU A 141 1.24 15.74 4.32
C GLU A 141 2.55 16.51 4.14
N LYS A 142 3.22 16.85 5.23
CA LYS A 142 4.51 17.57 5.18
C LYS A 142 5.72 16.66 5.09
N ASP A 143 5.51 15.35 5.08
CA ASP A 143 6.61 14.40 4.94
C ASP A 143 7.14 14.43 3.49
N PRO A 144 8.46 14.55 3.27
CA PRO A 144 9.03 14.71 1.93
C PRO A 144 8.81 13.50 1.01
N ASP A 145 8.67 12.30 1.58
CA ASP A 145 8.53 11.06 0.81
C ASP A 145 7.06 10.60 0.69
N MET A 146 6.24 10.93 1.71
CA MET A 146 4.88 10.44 1.82
C MET A 146 3.82 11.52 1.59
N GLY A 147 4.20 12.80 1.63
CA GLY A 147 3.27 13.94 1.66
C GLY A 147 2.29 13.96 0.49
N ASP A 148 2.76 13.78 -0.74
CA ASP A 148 1.89 13.76 -1.93
C ASP A 148 0.83 12.64 -1.85
N PHE A 149 1.25 11.45 -1.41
CA PHE A 149 0.32 10.32 -1.25
C PHE A 149 -0.60 10.49 -0.03
N ALA A 150 -0.11 11.10 1.05
CA ALA A 150 -0.92 11.41 2.23
C ALA A 150 -2.02 12.44 1.90
N SER A 151 -1.70 13.50 1.16
CA SER A 151 -2.69 14.48 0.69
C SER A 151 -3.76 13.83 -0.20
N TYR A 152 -3.35 12.93 -1.11
CA TYR A 152 -4.31 12.14 -1.88
C TYR A 152 -5.24 11.31 -0.97
N LYS A 153 -4.73 10.72 0.11
CA LYS A 153 -5.54 9.96 1.08
C LYS A 153 -6.47 10.87 1.90
N VAL A 154 -6.04 12.10 2.24
CA VAL A 154 -6.92 13.11 2.88
C VAL A 154 -8.11 13.40 1.96
N PHE A 155 -7.85 13.74 0.71
CA PHE A 155 -8.88 13.94 -0.30
C PHE A 155 -9.85 12.75 -0.41
N LEU A 156 -9.33 11.52 -0.45
CA LEU A 156 -10.18 10.33 -0.53
C LEU A 156 -11.00 10.10 0.75
N CYS A 157 -10.46 10.45 1.93
CA CYS A 157 -11.24 10.40 3.16
C CYS A 157 -12.44 11.36 3.09
N ASP A 158 -12.26 12.57 2.59
CA ASP A 158 -13.34 13.53 2.42
C ASP A 158 -14.34 13.07 1.36
N LEU A 159 -13.86 12.62 0.19
CA LEU A 159 -14.71 12.16 -0.91
C LEU A 159 -15.59 10.96 -0.50
N PHE A 160 -15.01 9.97 0.15
CA PHE A 160 -15.72 8.75 0.53
C PHE A 160 -16.42 8.83 1.88
N GLY A 161 -16.02 9.79 2.73
CA GLY A 161 -16.69 10.15 3.97
C GLY A 161 -17.97 10.96 3.77
N GLY A 162 -18.24 11.40 2.53
CA GLY A 162 -19.41 12.21 2.20
C GLY A 162 -19.21 13.71 2.46
N HIS A 163 -17.96 14.16 2.63
CA HIS A 163 -17.60 15.57 2.81
C HIS A 163 -17.26 16.22 1.47
N GLU A 164 -18.21 16.22 0.53
CA GLU A 164 -17.99 16.57 -0.87
C GLU A 164 -17.45 17.99 -1.06
N ASP A 165 -17.94 18.97 -0.31
CA ASP A 165 -17.43 20.35 -0.35
C ASP A 165 -15.96 20.44 0.07
N GLN A 166 -15.54 19.64 1.03
CA GLN A 166 -14.15 19.58 1.46
C GLN A 166 -13.28 18.85 0.44
N ALA A 167 -13.76 17.71 -0.07
CA ALA A 167 -13.09 16.99 -1.14
C ALA A 167 -12.89 17.86 -2.40
N LYS A 168 -13.86 18.72 -2.74
CA LYS A 168 -13.74 19.66 -3.84
C LYS A 168 -12.63 20.69 -3.62
N LYS A 169 -12.49 21.21 -2.40
CA LYS A 169 -11.41 22.15 -2.05
C LYS A 169 -10.04 21.48 -2.15
N GLU A 170 -9.91 20.24 -1.66
CA GLU A 170 -8.67 19.47 -1.79
C GLU A 170 -8.33 19.19 -3.28
N LEU A 171 -9.36 18.89 -4.10
CA LEU A 171 -9.19 18.69 -5.53
C LEU A 171 -8.68 19.95 -6.23
N ASP A 172 -9.19 21.13 -5.84
CA ASP A 172 -8.75 22.40 -6.39
C ASP A 172 -7.26 22.68 -6.06
N VAL A 173 -6.80 22.29 -4.86
CA VAL A 173 -5.37 22.35 -4.50
C VAL A 173 -4.52 21.46 -5.43
N PHE A 174 -4.96 20.24 -5.75
CA PHE A 174 -4.26 19.41 -6.73
C PHE A 174 -4.23 20.03 -8.12
N ASN A 175 -5.32 20.70 -8.53
CA ASN A 175 -5.41 21.37 -9.81
C ASN A 175 -4.46 22.59 -9.91
N ASP A 176 -4.20 23.27 -8.80
CA ASP A 176 -3.25 24.39 -8.75
C ASP A 176 -1.78 23.92 -8.86
N VAL A 177 -1.48 22.74 -8.31
CA VAL A 177 -0.09 22.22 -8.29
C VAL A 177 0.28 21.46 -9.56
N MET A 178 -0.67 20.86 -10.25
CA MET A 178 -0.51 20.03 -11.46
C MET A 178 0.82 19.24 -11.57
N GLY A 179 0.81 18.11 -12.25
CA GLY A 179 2.05 17.42 -12.59
C GLY A 179 2.57 16.44 -11.53
N THR A 180 1.75 16.04 -10.56
CA THR A 180 2.03 14.94 -9.63
C THR A 180 1.12 13.74 -9.92
N PRO A 181 1.48 12.50 -9.52
CA PRO A 181 0.56 11.36 -9.64
C PRO A 181 -0.77 11.63 -8.92
N SER A 182 -0.74 12.23 -7.72
CA SER A 182 -1.93 12.58 -6.93
C SER A 182 -2.92 13.44 -7.72
N TYR A 183 -2.43 14.43 -8.49
CA TYR A 183 -3.28 15.25 -9.36
C TYR A 183 -4.15 14.40 -10.31
N TYR A 184 -3.54 13.49 -11.04
CA TYR A 184 -4.27 12.66 -12.01
C TYR A 184 -5.21 11.67 -11.32
N PHE A 185 -4.76 11.05 -10.25
CA PHE A 185 -5.56 10.06 -9.53
C PHE A 185 -6.68 10.68 -8.71
N ALA A 186 -6.52 11.90 -8.19
CA ALA A 186 -7.59 12.64 -7.50
C ALA A 186 -8.70 13.03 -8.49
N ASN A 187 -8.33 13.57 -9.67
CA ASN A 187 -9.31 13.87 -10.71
C ASN A 187 -10.02 12.60 -11.22
N ALA A 188 -9.29 11.50 -11.40
CA ALA A 188 -9.90 10.22 -11.76
C ALA A 188 -10.88 9.72 -10.68
N ALA A 189 -10.51 9.79 -9.39
CA ALA A 189 -11.37 9.41 -8.28
C ALA A 189 -12.63 10.25 -8.20
N TRP A 190 -12.49 11.57 -8.38
CA TRP A 190 -13.62 12.49 -8.43
C TRP A 190 -14.57 12.13 -9.56
N SER A 191 -14.05 11.95 -10.78
CA SER A 191 -14.86 11.59 -11.95
C SER A 191 -15.57 10.24 -11.75
N LEU A 192 -14.91 9.25 -11.15
CA LEU A 192 -15.50 7.94 -10.82
C LEU A 192 -16.60 8.03 -9.77
N ALA A 193 -16.44 8.89 -8.76
CA ALA A 193 -17.46 9.14 -7.74
C ALA A 193 -18.72 9.73 -8.36
N HIS A 194 -18.57 10.56 -9.39
CA HIS A 194 -19.66 11.22 -10.11
C HIS A 194 -20.13 10.46 -11.37
N ASN A 195 -19.71 9.20 -11.55
CA ASN A 195 -20.03 8.34 -12.69
C ASN A 195 -19.57 8.87 -14.07
N ASN A 196 -18.60 9.77 -14.10
CA ASN A 196 -17.97 10.29 -15.33
C ASN A 196 -16.86 9.34 -15.80
N ILE A 197 -17.25 8.15 -16.27
CA ILE A 197 -16.33 7.02 -16.53
C ILE A 197 -15.30 7.38 -17.63
N ASP A 198 -15.70 8.04 -18.70
CA ASP A 198 -14.79 8.37 -19.80
C ASP A 198 -13.77 9.44 -19.41
N GLU A 199 -14.18 10.40 -18.60
CA GLU A 199 -13.28 11.39 -18.03
C GLU A 199 -12.26 10.75 -17.09
N ALA A 200 -12.70 9.87 -16.18
CA ALA A 200 -11.83 9.11 -15.30
C ALA A 200 -10.80 8.28 -16.08
N ARG A 201 -11.23 7.62 -17.16
CA ARG A 201 -10.34 6.86 -18.04
C ARG A 201 -9.28 7.76 -18.68
N SER A 202 -9.65 8.95 -19.12
CA SER A 202 -8.74 9.95 -19.70
C SER A 202 -7.67 10.40 -18.68
N TRP A 203 -8.07 10.65 -17.43
CA TRP A 203 -7.15 11.00 -16.35
C TRP A 203 -6.15 9.87 -16.07
N LEU A 204 -6.62 8.64 -15.94
CA LEU A 204 -5.76 7.47 -15.69
C LEU A 204 -4.80 7.22 -16.85
N GLN A 205 -5.27 7.32 -18.11
CA GLN A 205 -4.41 7.18 -19.29
C GLN A 205 -3.29 8.24 -19.28
N SER A 206 -3.60 9.47 -18.87
CA SER A 206 -2.62 10.55 -18.73
C SER A 206 -1.58 10.24 -17.66
N ALA A 207 -2.00 9.74 -16.47
CA ALA A 207 -1.10 9.32 -15.43
C ALA A 207 -0.14 8.22 -15.90
N TYR A 208 -0.66 7.17 -16.57
CA TYR A 208 0.16 6.05 -17.06
C TYR A 208 1.08 6.42 -18.23
N ARG A 209 0.76 7.46 -18.99
CA ARG A 209 1.63 7.98 -20.04
C ARG A 209 2.80 8.79 -19.49
N ILE A 210 2.59 9.50 -18.37
CA ILE A 210 3.56 10.46 -17.83
C ILE A 210 4.46 9.81 -16.78
N TYR A 211 3.90 8.93 -15.93
CA TYR A 211 4.63 8.34 -14.82
C TYR A 211 4.89 6.84 -15.03
N PRO A 212 6.05 6.34 -14.53
CA PRO A 212 6.31 4.91 -14.52
C PRO A 212 5.25 4.16 -13.71
N GLN A 213 4.94 2.92 -14.16
CA GLN A 213 3.93 2.06 -13.52
C GLN A 213 4.12 1.94 -12.01
N ARG A 214 5.35 1.82 -11.52
CA ARG A 214 5.64 1.72 -10.07
C ARG A 214 5.19 2.94 -9.26
N LYS A 215 5.23 4.16 -9.86
CA LYS A 215 4.75 5.39 -9.20
C LYS A 215 3.24 5.44 -9.15
N ASN A 216 2.58 4.98 -10.20
CA ASN A 216 1.12 4.94 -10.28
C ASN A 216 0.51 3.83 -9.42
N ALA A 217 1.28 2.77 -9.14
CA ALA A 217 0.77 1.54 -8.52
C ALA A 217 0.04 1.79 -7.19
N VAL A 218 0.59 2.60 -6.31
CA VAL A 218 0.01 2.88 -4.98
C VAL A 218 -1.32 3.63 -5.06
N TYR A 219 -1.44 4.57 -6.00
CA TYR A 219 -2.67 5.32 -6.25
C TYR A 219 -3.73 4.43 -6.91
N ALA A 220 -3.34 3.68 -7.94
CA ALA A 220 -4.22 2.75 -8.63
C ALA A 220 -4.75 1.66 -7.70
N GLN A 221 -3.88 1.12 -6.83
CA GLN A 221 -4.27 0.13 -5.85
C GLN A 221 -5.37 0.67 -4.92
N THR A 222 -5.25 1.91 -4.47
CA THR A 222 -6.29 2.54 -3.65
C THR A 222 -7.64 2.56 -4.37
N LEU A 223 -7.69 2.96 -5.65
CA LEU A 223 -8.93 2.95 -6.43
C LEU A 223 -9.47 1.54 -6.67
N HIS A 224 -8.58 0.54 -6.81
CA HIS A 224 -8.96 -0.85 -6.90
C HIS A 224 -9.63 -1.35 -5.60
N ASP A 225 -9.00 -1.09 -4.45
CA ASP A 225 -9.50 -1.52 -3.13
C ASP A 225 -10.84 -0.89 -2.79
N MET A 226 -11.10 0.30 -3.32
CA MET A 226 -12.37 0.99 -3.23
C MET A 226 -13.42 0.49 -4.24
N GLY A 227 -13.06 -0.45 -5.13
CA GLY A 227 -13.94 -1.00 -6.15
C GLY A 227 -14.19 -0.07 -7.35
N TYR A 228 -13.45 1.05 -7.46
CA TYR A 228 -13.67 2.02 -8.53
C TYR A 228 -13.12 1.58 -9.88
N LEU A 229 -12.01 0.83 -9.91
CA LEU A 229 -11.46 0.34 -11.18
C LEU A 229 -12.36 -0.69 -11.88
N GLN A 230 -13.22 -1.37 -11.13
CA GLN A 230 -14.23 -2.28 -11.71
C GLN A 230 -15.27 -1.54 -12.55
N LYS A 231 -15.55 -0.26 -12.25
CA LYS A 231 -16.44 0.59 -13.05
C LYS A 231 -15.88 0.90 -14.44
N LEU A 232 -14.57 0.77 -14.63
CA LEU A 232 -13.90 1.07 -15.91
C LEU A 232 -14.00 -0.09 -16.90
N ASP A 233 -14.27 -1.31 -16.44
CA ASP A 233 -14.49 -2.49 -17.27
C ASP A 233 -15.75 -3.23 -16.80
N PRO A 234 -16.93 -2.84 -17.33
CA PRO A 234 -18.21 -3.41 -16.92
C PRO A 234 -18.43 -4.86 -17.41
N GLN A 235 -17.44 -5.49 -18.06
CA GLN A 235 -17.55 -6.85 -18.60
C GLN A 235 -16.83 -7.91 -17.74
N GLN A 236 -16.53 -7.60 -16.47
CA GLN A 236 -16.02 -8.57 -15.50
C GLN A 236 -17.07 -8.95 -14.47
#